data_6045de9950e2e4c47a6e9ddf91658db5
#
_entry.id   6045de9950e2e4c47a6e9ddf91658db5
#
_cell.length_a   1.000
_cell.length_b   1.000
_cell.length_c   1.000
_cell.angle_alpha   90.00
_cell.angle_beta   90.00
_cell.angle_gamma   90.00
#
_symmetry.space_group_name_H-M   'P 1'
#
loop_
_entity.id
_entity.type
_entity.pdbx_description
1 polymer ?
#
loop_
_entity_poly.entity_id
_entity_poly.type
_entity_poly.pdbx_seq_one_letter_code
_entity_poly.pdbx_strand_id
1 'polypeptide(L)'
;MEILRPIFGVALITAICAGPVPAADSSQADAKREERWQLIADYLFDDREVLPTDSLIKIDAPKRAQDAALVPITLTMPQKDKIKSVYLVIDDNPAPLAAHVTFGPAADSGTLQLRVRIDTYTNVHAVAETKDGKLFSTAAFVKASGGCSAPSGPSDAEAMKGMGEMRMKFAESIQQGKPAEATLMIRHPNFSGMQMNQLTRHFTPARYLEKMTVSYGDQTVLDIVGDISLSTNPVMGFNFVPRGDGPMKVVASDTKGGRWEQSFKVPPATN
;
A
#
# COMPACT_ATOMS: atom_id res chain seq x y z
N MET A 1 57.93 -10.54 66.21
CA MET A 1 57.77 -11.73 65.37
C MET A 1 56.25 -11.96 65.23
N GLU A 2 55.63 -11.19 64.30
CA GLU A 2 54.18 -11.19 64.05
C GLU A 2 53.84 -12.11 62.89
N ILE A 3 52.96 -13.04 63.16
CA ILE A 3 52.55 -14.09 62.20
C ILE A 3 51.36 -13.53 61.41
N LEU A 4 51.57 -13.26 60.12
CA LEU A 4 50.51 -12.83 59.16
C LEU A 4 49.63 -14.04 58.82
N ARG A 5 48.35 -14.01 59.10
CA ARG A 5 47.36 -15.00 58.66
C ARG A 5 46.78 -14.59 57.33
N PRO A 6 46.70 -15.52 56.32
CA PRO A 6 46.02 -15.18 55.08
C PRO A 6 44.50 -15.35 55.27
N ILE A 7 43.75 -14.30 54.83
CA ILE A 7 42.31 -14.32 54.71
C ILE A 7 41.95 -14.97 53.38
N PHE A 8 41.37 -16.16 53.40
CA PHE A 8 40.75 -16.80 52.23
C PHE A 8 39.37 -16.18 51.98
N GLY A 9 39.26 -15.32 51.00
CA GLY A 9 37.97 -14.82 50.50
C GLY A 9 37.27 -15.89 49.66
N VAL A 10 36.13 -16.39 50.13
CA VAL A 10 35.24 -17.27 49.37
C VAL A 10 34.42 -16.38 48.42
N ALA A 11 34.72 -16.42 47.12
CA ALA A 11 33.91 -15.81 46.10
C ALA A 11 32.64 -16.66 45.86
N LEU A 12 31.51 -16.16 46.28
CA LEU A 12 30.20 -16.77 46.03
C LEU A 12 29.79 -16.46 44.57
N ILE A 13 29.98 -17.41 43.67
CA ILE A 13 29.51 -17.32 42.28
C ILE A 13 28.01 -17.60 42.28
N THR A 14 27.17 -16.58 42.23
CA THR A 14 25.74 -16.72 41.99
C THR A 14 25.53 -17.04 40.51
N ALA A 15 25.27 -18.30 40.19
CA ALA A 15 24.82 -18.74 38.88
C ALA A 15 23.40 -18.21 38.64
N ILE A 16 23.27 -17.15 37.81
CA ILE A 16 21.97 -16.69 37.31
C ILE A 16 21.51 -17.75 36.31
N CYS A 17 20.58 -18.63 36.72
CA CYS A 17 19.83 -19.47 35.80
C CYS A 17 18.92 -18.58 34.97
N ALA A 18 19.35 -18.22 33.76
CA ALA A 18 18.47 -17.69 32.73
C ALA A 18 17.52 -18.83 32.32
N GLY A 19 16.32 -18.84 32.91
CA GLY A 19 15.24 -19.71 32.44
C GLY A 19 14.90 -19.39 30.98
N PRO A 20 14.40 -20.37 30.21
CA PRO A 20 13.94 -20.10 28.85
C PRO A 20 12.83 -19.03 28.90
N VAL A 21 13.06 -17.90 28.25
CA VAL A 21 12.00 -16.89 28.00
C VAL A 21 10.95 -17.62 27.17
N PRO A 22 9.68 -17.75 27.63
CA PRO A 22 8.65 -18.36 26.81
C PRO A 22 8.55 -17.56 25.51
N ALA A 23 8.70 -18.24 24.36
CA ALA A 23 8.39 -17.67 23.08
C ALA A 23 6.93 -17.17 23.16
N ALA A 24 6.71 -15.87 22.94
CA ALA A 24 5.37 -15.31 22.92
C ALA A 24 4.51 -16.18 22.00
N ASP A 25 3.38 -16.66 22.50
CA ASP A 25 2.56 -17.65 21.82
C ASP A 25 2.11 -17.09 20.45
N SER A 26 2.74 -17.59 19.37
CA SER A 26 2.48 -17.16 18.02
C SER A 26 1.00 -17.38 17.64
N SER A 27 0.37 -18.41 18.22
CA SER A 27 -1.04 -18.74 17.99
C SER A 27 -1.97 -17.65 18.54
N GLN A 28 -1.68 -17.08 19.71
CA GLN A 28 -2.48 -15.99 20.29
C GLN A 28 -2.33 -14.68 19.50
N ALA A 29 -1.13 -14.42 18.97
CA ALA A 29 -0.90 -13.26 18.10
C ALA A 29 -1.63 -13.40 16.74
N ASP A 30 -1.66 -14.61 16.19
CA ASP A 30 -2.40 -14.90 14.95
C ASP A 30 -3.91 -14.77 15.16
N ALA A 31 -4.46 -15.29 16.27
CA ALA A 31 -5.88 -15.16 16.60
C ALA A 31 -6.31 -13.69 16.75
N LYS A 32 -5.51 -12.85 17.40
CA LYS A 32 -5.80 -11.41 17.51
C LYS A 32 -5.78 -10.68 16.17
N ARG A 33 -4.88 -11.07 15.26
CA ARG A 33 -4.84 -10.52 13.90
C ARG A 33 -6.08 -10.90 13.11
N GLU A 34 -6.52 -12.15 13.23
CA GLU A 34 -7.73 -12.63 12.58
C GLU A 34 -8.99 -11.91 13.11
N GLU A 35 -9.12 -11.77 14.44
CA GLU A 35 -10.22 -11.00 15.04
C GLU A 35 -10.25 -9.56 14.52
N ARG A 36 -9.08 -8.91 14.43
CA ARG A 36 -8.97 -7.55 13.88
C ARG A 36 -9.38 -7.50 12.42
N TRP A 37 -8.95 -8.46 11.62
CA TRP A 37 -9.34 -8.53 10.20
C TRP A 37 -10.85 -8.66 10.06
N GLN A 38 -11.50 -9.51 10.84
CA GLN A 38 -12.96 -9.68 10.77
C GLN A 38 -13.68 -8.36 11.05
N LEU A 39 -13.29 -7.61 12.09
CA LEU A 39 -13.88 -6.30 12.40
C LEU A 39 -13.70 -5.29 11.24
N ILE A 40 -12.54 -5.30 10.58
CA ILE A 40 -12.28 -4.43 9.44
C ILE A 40 -13.10 -4.86 8.23
N ALA A 41 -13.18 -6.14 7.96
CA ALA A 41 -13.92 -6.69 6.83
C ALA A 41 -15.43 -6.42 6.97
N ASP A 42 -16.00 -6.63 8.15
CA ASP A 42 -17.40 -6.32 8.45
C ASP A 42 -17.72 -4.84 8.21
N TYR A 43 -16.83 -3.95 8.68
CA TYR A 43 -16.98 -2.51 8.46
C TYR A 43 -16.84 -2.08 6.99
N LEU A 44 -15.86 -2.64 6.27
CA LEU A 44 -15.57 -2.23 4.88
C LEU A 44 -16.54 -2.83 3.87
N PHE A 45 -17.12 -3.97 4.17
CA PHE A 45 -17.90 -4.75 3.20
C PHE A 45 -19.37 -4.97 3.61
N ASP A 46 -19.87 -4.20 4.60
CA ASP A 46 -21.28 -4.27 5.03
C ASP A 46 -21.71 -5.69 5.39
N ASP A 47 -20.94 -6.39 6.23
CA ASP A 47 -21.12 -7.79 6.66
C ASP A 47 -21.16 -8.81 5.48
N ARG A 48 -20.71 -8.44 4.28
CA ARG A 48 -20.53 -9.39 3.18
C ARG A 48 -19.40 -10.36 3.49
N GLU A 49 -19.63 -11.64 3.24
CA GLU A 49 -18.64 -12.68 3.44
C GLU A 49 -17.41 -12.46 2.54
N VAL A 50 -16.21 -12.47 3.16
CA VAL A 50 -14.92 -12.40 2.47
C VAL A 50 -14.25 -13.76 2.55
N LEU A 51 -14.24 -14.51 1.46
CA LEU A 51 -13.68 -15.86 1.39
C LEU A 51 -12.15 -15.82 1.19
N PRO A 52 -11.40 -16.69 1.86
CA PRO A 52 -9.97 -16.82 1.59
C PRO A 52 -9.72 -17.38 0.19
N THR A 53 -8.64 -16.95 -0.46
CA THR A 53 -8.24 -17.48 -1.77
C THR A 53 -6.72 -17.42 -1.95
N ASP A 54 -6.21 -18.34 -2.76
CA ASP A 54 -4.85 -18.36 -3.29
C ASP A 54 -4.80 -18.34 -4.83
N SER A 55 -5.99 -18.44 -5.46
CA SER A 55 -6.14 -18.62 -6.90
C SER A 55 -6.70 -17.40 -7.64
N LEU A 56 -7.48 -16.53 -6.99
CA LEU A 56 -8.10 -15.35 -7.62
C LEU A 56 -7.24 -14.11 -7.52
N ILE A 57 -6.62 -13.90 -6.36
CA ILE A 57 -5.71 -12.79 -6.11
C ILE A 57 -4.53 -13.27 -5.28
N LYS A 58 -3.34 -12.76 -5.61
CA LYS A 58 -2.09 -12.98 -4.87
C LYS A 58 -1.50 -11.63 -4.51
N ILE A 59 -0.87 -11.57 -3.34
CA ILE A 59 -0.13 -10.39 -2.87
C ILE A 59 1.35 -10.73 -2.74
N ASP A 60 2.20 -9.89 -3.34
CA ASP A 60 3.63 -9.86 -3.09
C ASP A 60 3.97 -8.59 -2.32
N ALA A 61 4.51 -8.78 -1.13
CA ALA A 61 4.92 -7.72 -0.20
C ALA A 61 6.21 -8.14 0.51
N PRO A 62 7.12 -7.21 0.86
CA PRO A 62 8.34 -7.53 1.57
C PRO A 62 8.02 -8.02 3.00
N LYS A 63 8.62 -9.14 3.43
CA LYS A 63 8.48 -9.62 4.82
C LYS A 63 8.94 -8.58 5.85
N ARG A 64 9.90 -7.72 5.48
CA ARG A 64 10.37 -6.56 6.23
C ARG A 64 10.58 -5.41 5.27
N ALA A 65 9.91 -4.29 5.51
CA ALA A 65 10.09 -3.08 4.71
C ALA A 65 11.46 -2.45 4.98
N GLN A 66 12.11 -1.98 3.92
CA GLN A 66 13.31 -1.14 4.03
C GLN A 66 12.94 0.29 4.47
N ASP A 67 11.81 0.78 3.96
CA ASP A 67 11.20 2.06 4.31
C ASP A 67 9.70 1.84 4.54
N ALA A 68 9.25 2.08 5.77
CA ALA A 68 7.87 1.91 6.16
C ALA A 68 6.90 2.91 5.49
N ALA A 69 7.42 4.04 4.98
CA ALA A 69 6.64 5.04 4.24
C ALA A 69 6.51 4.75 2.74
N LEU A 70 7.29 3.78 2.20
CA LEU A 70 7.38 3.49 0.76
C LEU A 70 7.36 1.98 0.48
N VAL A 71 6.45 1.24 1.11
CA VAL A 71 6.37 -0.23 0.99
C VAL A 71 5.74 -0.61 -0.35
N PRO A 72 6.48 -1.31 -1.23
CA PRO A 72 5.94 -1.78 -2.51
C PRO A 72 5.01 -2.97 -2.29
N ILE A 73 3.86 -2.94 -2.94
CA ILE A 73 2.88 -4.02 -2.99
C ILE A 73 2.57 -4.34 -4.45
N THR A 74 2.65 -5.61 -4.82
CA THR A 74 2.20 -6.10 -6.11
C THR A 74 1.04 -7.07 -5.92
N LEU A 75 -0.06 -6.79 -6.60
CA LEU A 75 -1.23 -7.66 -6.68
C LEU A 75 -1.23 -8.35 -8.04
N THR A 76 -1.42 -9.66 -8.05
CA THR A 76 -1.56 -10.45 -9.27
C THR A 76 -2.89 -11.18 -9.25
N MET A 77 -3.68 -11.04 -10.32
CA MET A 77 -4.98 -11.65 -10.48
C MET A 77 -4.94 -12.69 -11.60
N PRO A 78 -4.64 -13.97 -11.31
CA PRO A 78 -4.52 -15.01 -12.34
C PRO A 78 -5.80 -15.24 -13.15
N GLN A 79 -6.96 -15.02 -12.49
CA GLN A 79 -8.29 -15.12 -13.13
C GLN A 79 -8.86 -13.73 -13.41
N LYS A 80 -8.05 -12.87 -14.05
CA LYS A 80 -8.32 -11.45 -14.32
C LYS A 80 -9.71 -11.16 -14.89
N ASP A 81 -10.21 -12.02 -15.78
CA ASP A 81 -11.51 -11.84 -16.44
C ASP A 81 -12.70 -11.87 -15.47
N LYS A 82 -12.51 -12.42 -14.27
CA LYS A 82 -13.52 -12.45 -13.22
C LYS A 82 -13.49 -11.22 -12.33
N ILE A 83 -12.39 -10.48 -12.30
CA ILE A 83 -12.16 -9.39 -11.35
C ILE A 83 -12.85 -8.10 -11.83
N LYS A 84 -13.61 -7.48 -10.94
CA LYS A 84 -14.22 -6.16 -11.09
C LYS A 84 -13.39 -5.08 -10.43
N SER A 85 -13.00 -5.30 -9.17
CA SER A 85 -12.22 -4.35 -8.39
C SER A 85 -11.33 -5.05 -7.36
N VAL A 86 -10.39 -4.31 -6.79
CA VAL A 86 -9.53 -4.77 -5.70
C VAL A 86 -9.46 -3.72 -4.60
N TYR A 87 -9.40 -4.19 -3.35
CA TYR A 87 -9.17 -3.38 -2.17
C TYR A 87 -7.82 -3.77 -1.58
N LEU A 88 -7.02 -2.77 -1.21
CA LEU A 88 -5.78 -2.97 -0.46
C LEU A 88 -6.01 -2.44 0.95
N VAL A 89 -5.92 -3.33 1.93
CA VAL A 89 -6.23 -3.04 3.34
C VAL A 89 -5.01 -3.34 4.19
N ILE A 90 -4.66 -2.43 5.09
CA ILE A 90 -3.52 -2.55 6.00
C ILE A 90 -4.10 -2.54 7.41
N ASP A 91 -4.19 -3.70 8.04
CA ASP A 91 -5.04 -3.94 9.20
C ASP A 91 -4.77 -3.01 10.39
N ASP A 92 -3.49 -2.74 10.68
CA ASP A 92 -3.08 -1.95 11.84
C ASP A 92 -2.75 -0.49 11.50
N ASN A 93 -3.06 -0.02 10.28
CA ASN A 93 -2.96 1.40 9.96
C ASN A 93 -4.14 2.17 10.56
N PRO A 94 -3.96 3.47 10.88
CA PRO A 94 -5.03 4.34 11.39
C PRO A 94 -6.24 4.46 10.46
N ALA A 95 -5.99 4.40 9.14
CA ALA A 95 -6.99 4.19 8.10
C ALA A 95 -6.64 2.89 7.36
N PRO A 96 -7.32 1.76 7.67
CA PRO A 96 -6.96 0.47 7.12
C PRO A 96 -7.08 0.38 5.60
N LEU A 97 -8.13 0.95 4.98
CA LEU A 97 -8.26 0.98 3.52
C LEU A 97 -7.21 1.92 2.91
N ALA A 98 -6.21 1.35 2.22
CA ALA A 98 -5.21 2.13 1.51
C ALA A 98 -5.70 2.59 0.13
N ALA A 99 -6.36 1.70 -0.59
CA ALA A 99 -6.92 1.98 -1.91
C ALA A 99 -8.03 1.00 -2.29
N HIS A 100 -9.04 1.50 -3.01
CA HIS A 100 -10.00 0.72 -3.77
C HIS A 100 -9.82 1.05 -5.25
N VAL A 101 -9.55 0.03 -6.07
CA VAL A 101 -9.28 0.18 -7.50
C VAL A 101 -10.30 -0.61 -8.30
N THR A 102 -11.10 0.07 -9.11
CA THR A 102 -12.05 -0.53 -10.03
C THR A 102 -11.45 -0.56 -11.44
N PHE A 103 -11.51 -1.72 -12.09
CA PHE A 103 -11.01 -1.91 -13.44
C PHE A 103 -12.08 -1.57 -14.47
N GLY A 104 -11.75 -0.63 -15.37
CA GLY A 104 -12.61 -0.22 -16.46
C GLY A 104 -12.48 -1.09 -17.72
N PRO A 105 -13.23 -0.78 -18.80
CA PRO A 105 -13.26 -1.56 -20.04
C PRO A 105 -11.92 -1.62 -20.77
N ALA A 106 -11.05 -0.61 -20.60
CA ALA A 106 -9.73 -0.59 -21.22
C ALA A 106 -8.62 -1.15 -20.31
N ALA A 107 -8.96 -1.65 -19.12
CA ALA A 107 -7.99 -2.28 -18.23
C ALA A 107 -7.68 -3.72 -18.62
N ASP A 108 -6.46 -4.17 -18.29
CA ASP A 108 -6.17 -5.57 -18.04
C ASP A 108 -5.93 -5.74 -16.52
N SER A 109 -6.84 -6.41 -15.85
CA SER A 109 -6.81 -6.57 -14.40
C SER A 109 -5.85 -7.68 -13.91
N GLY A 110 -4.85 -8.05 -14.72
CA GLY A 110 -3.90 -9.11 -14.37
C GLY A 110 -2.90 -8.71 -13.29
N THR A 111 -2.49 -7.44 -13.24
CA THR A 111 -1.49 -6.94 -12.28
C THR A 111 -1.78 -5.50 -11.88
N LEU A 112 -1.55 -5.20 -10.61
CA LEU A 112 -1.60 -3.85 -10.06
C LEU A 112 -0.44 -3.67 -9.07
N GLN A 113 0.29 -2.57 -9.17
CA GLN A 113 1.39 -2.22 -8.28
C GLN A 113 1.09 -0.89 -7.60
N LEU A 114 1.29 -0.85 -6.28
CA LEU A 114 1.09 0.35 -5.45
C LEU A 114 2.23 0.48 -4.45
N ARG A 115 2.41 1.68 -3.90
CA ARG A 115 3.25 1.92 -2.73
C ARG A 115 2.41 2.47 -1.60
N VAL A 116 2.59 1.90 -0.42
CA VAL A 116 1.81 2.25 0.78
C VAL A 116 2.70 2.62 1.96
N ARG A 117 2.11 3.27 2.94
CA ARG A 117 2.68 3.47 4.27
C ARG A 117 2.19 2.37 5.19
N ILE A 118 3.06 1.88 6.05
CA ILE A 118 2.72 0.91 7.10
C ILE A 118 3.17 1.47 8.43
N ASP A 119 2.24 1.61 9.38
CA ASP A 119 2.52 2.25 10.66
C ASP A 119 3.11 1.29 11.70
N THR A 120 2.69 0.04 11.70
CA THR A 120 3.19 -1.00 12.61
C THR A 120 3.21 -2.37 11.91
N TYR A 121 3.79 -3.37 12.56
CA TYR A 121 3.79 -4.77 12.09
C TYR A 121 2.37 -5.27 11.90
N THR A 122 2.00 -5.65 10.68
CA THR A 122 0.61 -5.85 10.29
C THR A 122 0.44 -6.87 9.19
N ASN A 123 -0.77 -7.42 9.06
CA ASN A 123 -1.19 -8.02 7.81
C ASN A 123 -1.56 -6.93 6.80
N VAL A 124 -1.25 -7.20 5.54
CA VAL A 124 -1.74 -6.44 4.39
C VAL A 124 -2.64 -7.38 3.62
N HIS A 125 -3.94 -7.09 3.61
CA HIS A 125 -4.94 -7.86 2.87
C HIS A 125 -5.15 -7.25 1.49
N ALA A 126 -5.21 -8.14 0.49
CA ALA A 126 -5.69 -7.84 -0.85
C ALA A 126 -7.04 -8.53 -1.04
N VAL A 127 -8.10 -7.77 -1.25
CA VAL A 127 -9.45 -8.30 -1.47
C VAL A 127 -9.87 -8.05 -2.90
N ALA A 128 -10.22 -9.10 -3.63
CA ALA A 128 -10.78 -9.02 -4.97
C ALA A 128 -12.31 -9.12 -4.92
N GLU A 129 -12.98 -8.15 -5.52
CA GLU A 129 -14.40 -8.25 -5.84
C GLU A 129 -14.55 -8.79 -7.25
N THR A 130 -15.29 -9.87 -7.38
CA THR A 130 -15.59 -10.47 -8.68
C THR A 130 -16.78 -9.78 -9.35
N LYS A 131 -16.96 -9.99 -10.65
CA LYS A 131 -18.07 -9.41 -11.43
C LYS A 131 -19.47 -9.89 -10.97
N ASP A 132 -19.53 -11.05 -10.29
CA ASP A 132 -20.74 -11.56 -9.64
C ASP A 132 -20.91 -11.09 -8.18
N GLY A 133 -20.06 -10.17 -7.74
CA GLY A 133 -20.17 -9.48 -6.44
C GLY A 133 -19.62 -10.25 -5.25
N LYS A 134 -18.91 -11.37 -5.43
CA LYS A 134 -18.28 -12.11 -4.33
C LYS A 134 -16.93 -11.50 -3.98
N LEU A 135 -16.55 -11.60 -2.71
CA LEU A 135 -15.29 -11.09 -2.17
C LEU A 135 -14.36 -12.24 -1.81
N PHE A 136 -13.10 -12.10 -2.22
CA PHE A 136 -12.05 -13.07 -1.96
C PHE A 136 -10.78 -12.36 -1.48
N SER A 137 -10.14 -12.86 -0.42
CA SER A 137 -8.96 -12.24 0.15
C SER A 137 -7.75 -13.16 0.24
N THR A 138 -6.59 -12.54 0.19
CA THR A 138 -5.30 -13.11 0.58
C THR A 138 -4.53 -12.07 1.38
N ALA A 139 -3.57 -12.50 2.20
CA ALA A 139 -2.82 -11.60 3.05
C ALA A 139 -1.32 -11.90 3.06
N ALA A 140 -0.52 -10.86 3.34
CA ALA A 140 0.90 -10.97 3.63
C ALA A 140 1.23 -10.21 4.92
N PHE A 141 2.00 -10.82 5.81
CA PHE A 141 2.48 -10.15 7.02
C PHE A 141 3.75 -9.35 6.73
N VAL A 142 3.70 -8.05 7.05
CA VAL A 142 4.81 -7.11 6.81
C VAL A 142 5.31 -6.54 8.13
N LYS A 143 6.63 -6.60 8.34
CA LYS A 143 7.32 -5.95 9.46
C LYS A 143 7.78 -4.56 9.03
N ALA A 144 7.04 -3.53 9.46
CA ALA A 144 7.34 -2.11 9.23
C ALA A 144 6.90 -1.29 10.45
N SER A 145 7.39 -0.09 10.63
CA SER A 145 6.99 0.78 11.74
C SER A 145 7.19 2.25 11.42
N GLY A 146 6.22 3.10 11.79
CA GLY A 146 6.29 4.56 11.72
C GLY A 146 6.08 5.15 10.33
N GLY A 147 5.57 4.39 9.36
CA GLY A 147 5.37 4.88 7.99
C GLY A 147 4.36 6.02 7.88
N CYS A 148 3.32 6.03 8.71
CA CYS A 148 2.29 7.06 8.69
C CYS A 148 2.76 8.39 9.30
N SER A 149 3.73 8.37 10.22
CA SER A 149 4.32 9.56 10.82
C SER A 149 5.62 10.02 10.14
N ALA A 150 6.13 9.27 9.16
CA ALA A 150 7.32 9.62 8.41
C ALA A 150 7.13 10.92 7.62
N PRO A 151 8.11 11.85 7.63
CA PRO A 151 8.02 13.10 6.87
C PRO A 151 7.86 12.86 5.37
N SER A 152 7.01 13.66 4.71
CA SER A 152 6.83 13.61 3.25
C SER A 152 7.91 14.39 2.47
N GLY A 153 8.83 15.06 3.18
CA GLY A 153 9.94 15.87 2.63
C GLY A 153 10.64 16.64 3.74
N PRO A 154 11.65 17.44 3.40
CA PRO A 154 12.40 18.26 4.36
C PRO A 154 11.53 19.30 5.10
N SER A 155 10.48 19.79 4.45
CA SER A 155 9.44 20.63 5.02
C SER A 155 8.13 20.45 4.26
N ASP A 156 7.01 20.87 4.87
CA ASP A 156 5.69 20.82 4.22
C ASP A 156 5.66 21.63 2.92
N ALA A 157 6.32 22.79 2.91
CA ALA A 157 6.41 23.64 1.71
C ALA A 157 7.18 22.97 0.57
N GLU A 158 8.28 22.28 0.88
CA GLU A 158 9.05 21.50 -0.12
C GLU A 158 8.26 20.27 -0.58
N ALA A 159 7.56 19.59 0.31
CA ALA A 159 6.71 18.44 -0.02
C ALA A 159 5.56 18.82 -0.98
N MET A 160 5.05 20.05 -0.88
CA MET A 160 3.97 20.58 -1.74
C MET A 160 4.46 21.15 -3.07
N LYS A 161 5.77 21.35 -3.28
CA LYS A 161 6.28 21.86 -4.57
C LYS A 161 5.92 20.92 -5.71
N GLY A 162 5.41 21.49 -6.83
CA GLY A 162 5.01 20.73 -8.01
C GLY A 162 3.89 19.74 -7.77
N MET A 163 3.07 19.97 -6.71
CA MET A 163 1.91 19.13 -6.41
C MET A 163 0.96 19.06 -7.61
N GLY A 164 0.57 17.84 -7.99
CA GLY A 164 -0.24 17.58 -9.16
C GLY A 164 0.54 17.35 -10.45
N GLU A 165 1.86 17.56 -10.49
CA GLU A 165 2.68 17.12 -11.61
C GLU A 165 2.60 15.61 -11.77
N MET A 166 2.38 15.15 -13.00
CA MET A 166 2.25 13.73 -13.31
C MET A 166 3.28 13.29 -14.33
N ARG A 167 3.70 12.04 -14.24
CA ARG A 167 4.52 11.37 -15.25
C ARG A 167 3.93 10.01 -15.55
N MET A 168 3.96 9.62 -16.82
CA MET A 168 3.54 8.30 -17.26
C MET A 168 4.70 7.64 -18.00
N LYS A 169 4.99 6.40 -17.63
CA LYS A 169 5.88 5.52 -18.41
C LYS A 169 5.02 4.44 -19.05
N PHE A 170 5.36 4.06 -20.26
CA PHE A 170 4.73 2.97 -20.99
C PHE A 170 5.76 1.89 -21.26
N ALA A 171 5.30 0.67 -21.51
CA ALA A 171 6.13 -0.39 -22.05
C ALA A 171 6.83 0.06 -23.36
N GLU A 172 8.02 -0.45 -23.63
CA GLU A 172 8.80 -0.11 -24.83
C GLU A 172 8.11 -0.54 -26.13
N SER A 173 7.34 -1.61 -26.07
CA SER A 173 6.57 -2.13 -27.20
C SER A 173 5.11 -2.32 -26.79
N ILE A 174 4.22 -1.74 -27.59
CA ILE A 174 2.77 -1.81 -27.40
C ILE A 174 2.18 -2.47 -28.63
N GLN A 175 1.26 -3.44 -28.42
CA GLN A 175 0.54 -4.12 -29.51
C GLN A 175 -0.95 -3.89 -29.37
N GLN A 176 -1.64 -3.63 -30.50
CA GLN A 176 -3.11 -3.45 -30.48
C GLN A 176 -3.81 -4.70 -29.94
N GLY A 177 -4.78 -4.47 -29.05
CA GLY A 177 -5.58 -5.53 -28.45
C GLY A 177 -4.85 -6.43 -27.45
N LYS A 178 -3.58 -6.19 -27.14
CA LYS A 178 -2.82 -6.94 -26.14
C LYS A 178 -2.53 -6.07 -24.90
N PRO A 179 -2.45 -6.69 -23.69
CA PRO A 179 -2.08 -5.96 -22.50
C PRO A 179 -0.73 -5.28 -22.62
N ALA A 180 -0.66 -4.01 -22.25
CA ALA A 180 0.56 -3.21 -22.17
C ALA A 180 0.70 -2.58 -20.80
N GLU A 181 1.92 -2.56 -20.26
CA GLU A 181 2.21 -1.99 -18.96
C GLU A 181 2.31 -0.46 -19.03
N ALA A 182 1.76 0.21 -18.04
CA ALA A 182 1.94 1.64 -17.78
C ALA A 182 2.23 1.88 -16.29
N THR A 183 3.05 2.91 -16.01
CA THR A 183 3.35 3.35 -14.65
C THR A 183 3.03 4.83 -14.54
N LEU A 184 2.04 5.16 -13.72
CA LEU A 184 1.68 6.53 -13.34
C LEU A 184 2.44 6.94 -12.09
N MET A 185 3.00 8.13 -12.11
CA MET A 185 3.60 8.81 -10.96
C MET A 185 2.91 10.16 -10.78
N ILE A 186 2.41 10.45 -9.58
CA ILE A 186 1.78 11.73 -9.24
C ILE A 186 2.59 12.37 -8.12
N ARG A 187 3.00 13.62 -8.30
CA ARG A 187 3.65 14.38 -7.25
C ARG A 187 2.59 14.91 -6.28
N HIS A 188 2.56 14.35 -5.09
CA HIS A 188 1.64 14.74 -4.03
C HIS A 188 2.20 14.31 -2.66
N PRO A 189 2.18 15.15 -1.61
CA PRO A 189 2.74 14.79 -0.31
C PRO A 189 2.00 13.66 0.39
N ASN A 190 0.73 13.45 0.09
CA ASN A 190 -0.15 12.52 0.80
C ASN A 190 0.06 12.60 2.33
N PHE A 191 -0.12 13.81 2.87
CA PHE A 191 -0.03 13.99 4.32
C PHE A 191 -1.08 13.15 5.03
N SER A 192 -0.63 12.34 5.97
CA SER A 192 -1.50 11.44 6.74
C SER A 192 -2.21 12.12 7.92
N GLY A 193 -1.79 13.32 8.30
CA GLY A 193 -2.23 13.95 9.55
C GLY A 193 -1.41 13.57 10.78
N MET A 194 -0.47 12.65 10.63
CA MET A 194 0.37 12.13 11.73
C MET A 194 1.82 12.62 11.65
N GLN A 195 2.20 13.31 10.57
CA GLN A 195 3.51 13.93 10.44
C GLN A 195 3.61 15.16 11.32
N MET A 196 4.67 15.24 12.11
CA MET A 196 4.98 16.42 12.92
C MET A 196 5.95 17.32 12.18
N ASN A 197 5.57 18.57 11.99
CA ASN A 197 6.49 19.60 11.50
C ASN A 197 7.56 19.88 12.56
N GLN A 198 8.82 19.65 12.24
CA GLN A 198 9.93 19.70 13.19
C GLN A 198 10.21 21.11 13.72
N LEU A 199 9.83 22.15 12.98
CA LEU A 199 10.05 23.55 13.38
C LEU A 199 8.91 24.05 14.28
N THR A 200 7.66 23.84 13.87
CA THR A 200 6.49 24.35 14.58
C THR A 200 5.99 23.43 15.69
N ARG A 201 6.41 22.15 15.68
CA ARG A 201 5.94 21.10 16.59
C ARG A 201 4.44 20.80 16.49
N HIS A 202 3.77 21.28 15.45
CA HIS A 202 2.40 20.96 15.16
C HIS A 202 2.32 19.80 14.16
N PHE A 203 1.22 19.03 14.24
CA PHE A 203 0.93 18.02 13.22
C PHE A 203 0.49 18.69 11.93
N THR A 204 1.03 18.20 10.80
CA THR A 204 0.60 18.63 9.48
C THR A 204 -0.78 18.06 9.21
N PRO A 205 -1.79 18.90 8.89
CA PRO A 205 -3.13 18.40 8.59
C PRO A 205 -3.15 17.41 7.44
N ALA A 206 -4.02 16.39 7.53
CA ALA A 206 -4.17 15.40 6.48
C ALA A 206 -4.57 16.07 5.15
N ARG A 207 -3.88 15.67 4.08
CA ARG A 207 -4.15 16.07 2.69
C ARG A 207 -3.62 14.98 1.77
N TYR A 208 -4.49 14.23 1.12
CA TYR A 208 -4.12 13.09 0.30
C TYR A 208 -4.98 13.00 -0.96
N LEU A 209 -4.49 12.26 -1.95
CA LEU A 209 -5.24 11.96 -3.17
C LEU A 209 -6.42 11.05 -2.82
N GLU A 210 -7.63 11.58 -3.01
CA GLU A 210 -8.88 10.90 -2.69
C GLU A 210 -9.42 10.13 -3.89
N LYS A 211 -9.36 10.75 -5.09
CA LYS A 211 -9.90 10.13 -6.32
C LYS A 211 -8.93 10.32 -7.46
N MET A 212 -8.75 9.26 -8.24
CA MET A 212 -7.94 9.27 -9.45
C MET A 212 -8.65 8.42 -10.50
N THR A 213 -8.82 8.98 -11.71
CA THR A 213 -9.35 8.25 -12.86
C THR A 213 -8.29 8.24 -13.95
N VAL A 214 -8.01 7.07 -14.49
CA VAL A 214 -7.15 6.86 -15.66
C VAL A 214 -8.01 6.38 -16.82
N SER A 215 -7.94 7.03 -17.97
CA SER A 215 -8.67 6.61 -19.18
C SER A 215 -7.74 6.53 -20.37
N TYR A 216 -8.06 5.64 -21.31
CA TYR A 216 -7.41 5.52 -22.62
C TYR A 216 -8.43 5.82 -23.72
N GLY A 217 -8.20 6.90 -24.48
CA GLY A 217 -9.26 7.47 -25.29
C GLY A 217 -10.48 7.80 -24.45
N ASP A 218 -11.64 7.30 -24.84
CA ASP A 218 -12.92 7.52 -24.15
C ASP A 218 -13.26 6.41 -23.13
N GLN A 219 -12.37 5.42 -22.94
CA GLN A 219 -12.63 4.29 -22.05
C GLN A 219 -11.83 4.39 -20.76
N THR A 220 -12.50 4.15 -19.64
CA THR A 220 -11.83 4.05 -18.35
C THR A 220 -10.88 2.85 -18.31
N VAL A 221 -9.68 3.07 -17.80
CA VAL A 221 -8.72 2.03 -17.42
C VAL A 221 -8.89 1.73 -15.93
N LEU A 222 -8.74 2.76 -15.07
CA LEU A 222 -8.84 2.61 -13.62
C LEU A 222 -9.65 3.75 -13.01
N ASP A 223 -10.51 3.43 -12.05
CA ASP A 223 -11.03 4.36 -11.06
C ASP A 223 -10.48 3.97 -9.68
N ILE A 224 -9.85 4.93 -9.01
CA ILE A 224 -9.12 4.69 -7.77
C ILE A 224 -9.64 5.64 -6.69
N VAL A 225 -10.05 5.08 -5.58
CA VAL A 225 -10.26 5.80 -4.32
C VAL A 225 -9.08 5.51 -3.42
N GLY A 226 -8.39 6.55 -2.98
CA GLY A 226 -7.21 6.45 -2.12
C GLY A 226 -7.47 7.04 -0.73
N ASP A 227 -6.58 6.71 0.21
CA ASP A 227 -6.60 7.25 1.58
C ASP A 227 -5.16 7.57 2.04
N ILE A 228 -5.00 8.00 3.30
CA ILE A 228 -3.72 8.40 3.93
C ILE A 228 -2.65 7.31 3.88
N SER A 229 -3.04 6.06 3.74
CA SER A 229 -2.13 4.91 3.65
C SER A 229 -1.43 4.77 2.30
N LEU A 230 -1.82 5.52 1.26
CA LEU A 230 -0.99 5.66 0.06
C LEU A 230 0.29 6.46 0.36
N SER A 231 1.40 6.05 -0.24
CA SER A 231 2.70 6.70 -0.02
C SER A 231 2.75 8.15 -0.52
N THR A 232 3.74 8.91 -0.08
CA THR A 232 4.14 10.17 -0.71
C THR A 232 4.50 9.93 -2.17
N ASN A 233 4.10 10.85 -3.05
CA ASN A 233 4.33 10.76 -4.50
C ASN A 233 3.92 9.39 -5.06
N PRO A 234 2.62 9.05 -5.01
CA PRO A 234 2.15 7.73 -5.37
C PRO A 234 2.63 7.27 -6.72
N VAL A 235 3.05 6.02 -6.78
CA VAL A 235 3.45 5.33 -8.00
C VAL A 235 2.54 4.12 -8.17
N MET A 236 1.91 4.01 -9.34
CA MET A 236 0.96 2.95 -9.66
C MET A 236 1.34 2.30 -10.98
N GLY A 237 1.65 1.00 -10.95
CA GLY A 237 1.86 0.17 -12.12
C GLY A 237 0.58 -0.60 -12.44
N PHE A 238 0.17 -0.61 -13.69
CA PHE A 238 -1.04 -1.29 -14.15
C PHE A 238 -0.92 -1.69 -15.63
N ASN A 239 -1.82 -2.56 -16.07
CA ASN A 239 -1.91 -2.93 -17.47
C ASN A 239 -3.18 -2.35 -18.10
N PHE A 240 -3.07 -1.94 -19.36
CA PHE A 240 -4.19 -1.52 -20.19
C PHE A 240 -4.17 -2.24 -21.54
N VAL A 241 -5.31 -2.31 -22.19
CA VAL A 241 -5.45 -2.92 -23.53
C VAL A 241 -5.71 -1.83 -24.55
N PRO A 242 -4.71 -1.43 -25.35
CA PRO A 242 -4.90 -0.43 -26.39
C PRO A 242 -5.82 -0.95 -27.49
N ARG A 243 -6.91 -0.23 -27.75
CA ARG A 243 -7.86 -0.48 -28.84
C ARG A 243 -8.13 0.85 -29.54
N GLY A 244 -7.55 1.00 -30.74
CA GLY A 244 -7.55 2.29 -31.45
C GLY A 244 -6.46 3.24 -30.97
N ASP A 245 -6.55 4.50 -31.38
CA ASP A 245 -5.59 5.56 -31.04
C ASP A 245 -6.23 6.55 -30.08
N GLY A 246 -5.54 6.89 -29.01
CA GLY A 246 -6.00 7.86 -28.05
C GLY A 246 -4.93 8.20 -27.00
N PRO A 247 -5.05 9.33 -26.32
CA PRO A 247 -4.17 9.65 -25.20
C PRO A 247 -4.55 8.82 -23.96
N MET A 248 -3.57 8.61 -23.10
CA MET A 248 -3.83 8.22 -21.72
C MET A 248 -4.09 9.50 -20.92
N LYS A 249 -5.30 9.66 -20.38
CA LYS A 249 -5.69 10.82 -19.60
C LYS A 249 -5.80 10.45 -18.14
N VAL A 250 -5.31 11.31 -17.25
CA VAL A 250 -5.40 11.15 -15.81
C VAL A 250 -6.07 12.38 -15.21
N VAL A 251 -7.07 12.14 -14.37
CA VAL A 251 -7.70 13.15 -13.53
C VAL A 251 -7.52 12.74 -12.07
N ALA A 252 -7.00 13.63 -11.24
CA ALA A 252 -6.78 13.38 -9.82
C ALA A 252 -7.36 14.51 -8.98
N SER A 253 -7.88 14.20 -7.79
CA SER A 253 -8.30 15.17 -6.79
C SER A 253 -7.86 14.80 -5.39
N ASP A 254 -7.69 15.79 -4.54
CA ASP A 254 -7.33 15.63 -3.13
C ASP A 254 -8.43 16.10 -2.17
N THR A 255 -8.28 15.76 -0.92
CA THR A 255 -9.23 16.10 0.17
C THR A 255 -9.28 17.58 0.53
N LYS A 256 -8.48 18.45 -0.11
CA LYS A 256 -8.48 19.91 0.09
C LYS A 256 -8.93 20.66 -1.15
N GLY A 257 -9.61 19.98 -2.08
CA GLY A 257 -10.17 20.56 -3.30
C GLY A 257 -9.17 20.79 -4.43
N GLY A 258 -7.94 20.27 -4.30
CA GLY A 258 -6.99 20.22 -5.42
C GLY A 258 -7.52 19.29 -6.52
N ARG A 259 -7.40 19.71 -7.77
CA ARG A 259 -7.78 18.94 -8.96
C ARG A 259 -6.76 19.16 -10.07
N TRP A 260 -6.28 18.07 -10.62
CA TRP A 260 -5.28 18.07 -11.68
C TRP A 260 -5.71 17.13 -12.79
N GLU A 261 -5.37 17.53 -14.00
CA GLU A 261 -5.65 16.76 -15.21
C GLU A 261 -4.44 16.81 -16.12
N GLN A 262 -4.01 15.65 -16.63
CA GLN A 262 -2.94 15.58 -17.61
C GLN A 262 -3.18 14.46 -18.61
N SER A 263 -2.82 14.72 -19.88
CA SER A 263 -2.88 13.75 -20.96
C SER A 263 -1.47 13.39 -21.43
N PHE A 264 -1.27 12.10 -21.73
CA PHE A 264 -0.01 11.53 -22.16
C PHE A 264 -0.20 10.87 -23.51
N LYS A 265 0.73 11.13 -24.41
CA LYS A 265 0.76 10.44 -25.71
C LYS A 265 1.20 8.99 -25.47
N VAL A 266 0.36 8.03 -25.84
CA VAL A 266 0.71 6.62 -25.83
C VAL A 266 1.61 6.35 -27.04
N PRO A 267 2.73 5.61 -26.90
CA PRO A 267 3.55 5.19 -28.04
C PRO A 267 2.70 4.46 -29.08
N PRO A 268 3.00 4.61 -30.37
CA PRO A 268 2.27 3.90 -31.43
C PRO A 268 2.28 2.39 -31.19
N ALA A 269 1.10 1.78 -31.22
CA ALA A 269 0.99 0.35 -31.11
C ALA A 269 1.30 -0.30 -32.49
N THR A 270 2.05 -1.40 -32.44
CA THR A 270 2.26 -2.25 -33.62
C THR A 270 1.13 -3.26 -33.77
N ASN A 271 0.78 -3.61 -34.97
CA ASN A 271 -0.23 -4.63 -35.28
C ASN A 271 0.28 -6.04 -35.00
#